data_ab6ed4390b7839c4fbfafa60495fbb02
#
_entry.id   ab6ed4390b7839c4fbfafa60495fbb02
#
_cell.length_a   1.000
_cell.length_b   1.000
_cell.length_c   1.000
_cell.angle_alpha   90.00
_cell.angle_beta   90.00
_cell.angle_gamma   90.00
#
_symmetry.space_group_name_H-M   'P 1'
#
loop_
_entity.id
_entity.type
_entity.pdbx_description
1 polymer ?
#
loop_
_entity_poly.entity_id
_entity_poly.type
_entity_poly.pdbx_seq_one_letter_code
_entity_poly.pdbx_strand_id
1 'polypeptide(L)'
;MEKLSFEDKINLYNDRKSGVSISSWCSKYKILHANVEYLTRLIDKHGYDILRKNRNRKFTSYEKERIINRVLLNNEFLLSVAIDEGLSSPGMLANWIKNYKEMGYNIVERKRGRSLTMSKKPKITDKKETIEEENERLKKENLYLKAELEYSKKLRAVVQARKNQQQKKK
;
A
#
# COMPACT_ATOMS: atom_id res chain seq x y z
N MET A 1 11.41 -17.74 -18.51
CA MET A 1 9.99 -17.93 -18.23
C MET A 1 9.20 -17.24 -19.32
N GLU A 2 8.47 -18.00 -20.11
CA GLU A 2 7.53 -17.43 -21.08
C GLU A 2 6.38 -16.76 -20.35
N LYS A 3 6.05 -15.54 -20.78
CA LYS A 3 4.90 -14.85 -20.22
C LYS A 3 3.65 -15.36 -20.89
N LEU A 4 2.65 -15.76 -20.10
CA LEU A 4 1.34 -16.13 -20.63
C LEU A 4 0.77 -14.99 -21.49
N SER A 5 0.33 -15.34 -22.69
CA SER A 5 -0.41 -14.45 -23.55
C SER A 5 -1.79 -14.14 -22.95
N PHE A 6 -2.52 -13.21 -23.53
CA PHE A 6 -3.89 -12.92 -23.11
C PHE A 6 -4.80 -14.14 -23.32
N GLU A 7 -4.67 -14.81 -24.46
CA GLU A 7 -5.44 -16.00 -24.81
C GLU A 7 -5.11 -17.19 -23.91
N ASP A 8 -3.82 -17.39 -23.59
CA ASP A 8 -3.42 -18.44 -22.64
C ASP A 8 -4.07 -18.29 -21.28
N LYS A 9 -4.23 -17.05 -20.80
CA LYS A 9 -4.90 -16.80 -19.50
C LYS A 9 -6.38 -17.15 -19.53
N ILE A 10 -7.06 -16.87 -20.64
CA ILE A 10 -8.47 -17.24 -20.84
C ILE A 10 -8.60 -18.77 -20.93
N ASN A 11 -7.75 -19.41 -21.74
CA ASN A 11 -7.76 -20.86 -21.89
C ASN A 11 -7.49 -21.57 -20.56
N LEU A 12 -6.49 -21.09 -19.81
CA LEU A 12 -6.17 -21.60 -18.48
C LEU A 12 -7.39 -21.52 -17.54
N TYR A 13 -8.09 -20.40 -17.54
CA TYR A 13 -9.27 -20.24 -16.70
C TYR A 13 -10.41 -21.20 -17.14
N ASN A 14 -10.68 -21.32 -18.44
CA ASN A 14 -11.70 -22.20 -18.97
C ASN A 14 -11.38 -23.67 -18.68
N ASP A 15 -10.13 -24.09 -18.89
CA ASP A 15 -9.65 -25.43 -18.57
C ASP A 15 -9.81 -25.73 -17.08
N ARG A 16 -9.52 -24.73 -16.22
CA ARG A 16 -9.71 -24.86 -14.78
C ARG A 16 -11.20 -25.07 -14.42
N LYS A 17 -12.10 -24.34 -15.07
CA LYS A 17 -13.56 -24.52 -14.88
C LYS A 17 -14.06 -25.86 -15.40
N SER A 18 -13.42 -26.39 -16.43
CA SER A 18 -13.72 -27.74 -16.99
C SER A 18 -13.10 -28.88 -16.17
N GLY A 19 -12.41 -28.58 -15.06
CA GLY A 19 -11.84 -29.60 -14.18
C GLY A 19 -10.41 -30.03 -14.51
N VAL A 20 -9.74 -29.39 -15.46
CA VAL A 20 -8.33 -29.68 -15.79
C VAL A 20 -7.43 -29.31 -14.62
N SER A 21 -6.48 -30.18 -14.29
CA SER A 21 -5.54 -29.98 -13.18
C SER A 21 -4.61 -28.78 -13.44
N ILE A 22 -4.42 -27.95 -12.39
CA ILE A 22 -3.45 -26.84 -12.42
C ILE A 22 -2.04 -27.35 -12.74
N SER A 23 -1.70 -28.55 -12.28
CA SER A 23 -0.36 -29.13 -12.47
C SER A 23 0.01 -29.27 -13.95
N SER A 24 -0.96 -29.57 -14.84
CA SER A 24 -0.71 -29.66 -16.28
C SER A 24 -0.28 -28.33 -16.86
N TRP A 25 -0.91 -27.24 -16.46
CA TRP A 25 -0.56 -25.88 -16.86
C TRP A 25 0.78 -25.44 -16.29
N CYS A 26 1.05 -25.77 -15.01
CA CYS A 26 2.33 -25.48 -14.38
C CYS A 26 3.49 -26.17 -15.10
N SER A 27 3.31 -27.40 -15.51
CA SER A 27 4.32 -28.15 -16.27
C SER A 27 4.52 -27.61 -17.69
N LYS A 28 3.43 -27.30 -18.41
CA LYS A 28 3.46 -26.79 -19.76
C LYS A 28 4.13 -25.42 -19.89
N TYR A 29 3.76 -24.50 -19.02
CA TYR A 29 4.20 -23.08 -19.08
C TYR A 29 5.27 -22.73 -18.03
N LYS A 30 5.74 -23.67 -17.23
CA LYS A 30 6.72 -23.48 -16.14
C LYS A 30 6.29 -22.34 -15.16
N ILE A 31 5.02 -22.35 -14.78
CA ILE A 31 4.39 -21.35 -13.91
C ILE A 31 4.20 -21.96 -12.52
N LEU A 32 4.32 -21.11 -11.49
CA LEU A 32 4.02 -21.52 -10.13
C LEU A 32 2.52 -21.70 -9.91
N HIS A 33 2.14 -22.74 -9.18
CA HIS A 33 0.76 -23.08 -8.82
C HIS A 33 0.02 -21.88 -8.22
N ALA A 34 0.65 -21.17 -7.29
CA ALA A 34 0.10 -19.99 -6.64
C ALA A 34 -0.29 -18.88 -7.63
N ASN A 35 0.46 -18.74 -8.75
CA ASN A 35 0.14 -17.73 -9.76
C ASN A 35 -1.10 -18.12 -10.56
N VAL A 36 -1.29 -19.41 -10.83
CA VAL A 36 -2.49 -19.91 -11.50
C VAL A 36 -3.71 -19.73 -10.63
N GLU A 37 -3.63 -20.09 -9.35
CA GLU A 37 -4.71 -19.87 -8.39
C GLU A 37 -5.06 -18.39 -8.23
N TYR A 38 -4.06 -17.55 -8.13
CA TYR A 38 -4.27 -16.10 -8.03
C TYR A 38 -5.01 -15.56 -9.24
N LEU A 39 -4.57 -15.95 -10.44
CA LEU A 39 -5.20 -15.55 -11.69
C LEU A 39 -6.66 -16.03 -11.77
N THR A 40 -6.93 -17.26 -11.37
CA THR A 40 -8.30 -17.82 -11.36
C THR A 40 -9.19 -17.01 -10.43
N ARG A 41 -8.78 -16.76 -9.19
CA ARG A 41 -9.52 -15.94 -8.20
C ARG A 41 -9.74 -14.50 -8.68
N LEU A 42 -8.75 -13.95 -9.39
CA LEU A 42 -8.84 -12.60 -9.94
C LEU A 42 -9.93 -12.51 -11.03
N ILE A 43 -9.97 -13.51 -11.92
CA ILE A 43 -10.98 -13.60 -12.99
C ILE A 43 -12.36 -13.91 -12.40
N ASP A 44 -12.46 -14.78 -11.39
CA ASP A 44 -13.71 -15.08 -10.71
C ASP A 44 -14.35 -13.82 -10.11
N LYS A 45 -13.53 -12.88 -9.61
CA LYS A 45 -14.01 -11.67 -8.96
C LYS A 45 -14.31 -10.53 -9.93
N HIS A 46 -13.45 -10.32 -10.91
CA HIS A 46 -13.48 -9.14 -11.79
C HIS A 46 -13.87 -9.45 -13.23
N GLY A 47 -14.05 -10.73 -13.57
CA GLY A 47 -14.26 -11.14 -14.95
C GLY A 47 -13.00 -11.03 -15.81
N TYR A 48 -13.18 -11.25 -17.11
CA TYR A 48 -12.08 -11.19 -18.09
C TYR A 48 -11.53 -9.79 -18.33
N ASP A 49 -12.26 -8.76 -17.99
CA ASP A 49 -11.84 -7.34 -18.18
C ASP A 49 -10.61 -6.98 -17.36
N ILE A 50 -10.33 -7.73 -16.29
CA ILE A 50 -9.11 -7.57 -15.51
C ILE A 50 -7.85 -7.98 -16.29
N LEU A 51 -8.01 -8.85 -17.29
CA LEU A 51 -6.93 -9.33 -18.15
C LEU A 51 -6.61 -8.30 -19.22
N ARG A 52 -5.58 -7.52 -19.01
CA ARG A 52 -5.21 -6.44 -19.91
C ARG A 52 -4.28 -6.90 -21.02
N LYS A 53 -4.59 -6.44 -22.23
CA LYS A 53 -3.77 -6.77 -23.42
C LYS A 53 -2.42 -6.05 -23.44
N ASN A 54 -2.35 -4.76 -23.05
CA ASN A 54 -1.19 -3.94 -23.42
C ASN A 54 -0.50 -3.15 -22.29
N ARG A 55 -1.18 -2.67 -21.25
CA ARG A 55 -0.56 -1.81 -20.23
C ARG A 55 -1.03 -2.15 -18.83
N ASN A 56 -0.10 -2.10 -17.88
CA ASN A 56 -0.45 -2.22 -16.47
C ASN A 56 -1.25 -1.01 -16.00
N ARG A 57 -2.20 -1.24 -15.08
CA ARG A 57 -2.94 -0.16 -14.40
C ARG A 57 -1.95 0.73 -13.64
N LYS A 58 -2.11 2.02 -13.78
CA LYS A 58 -1.42 2.98 -12.95
C LYS A 58 -2.29 3.27 -11.73
N PHE A 59 -1.67 3.33 -10.58
CA PHE A 59 -2.30 3.68 -9.32
C PHE A 59 -1.75 5.01 -8.85
N THR A 60 -2.63 5.93 -8.49
CA THR A 60 -2.26 7.21 -7.90
C THR A 60 -1.69 7.00 -6.49
N SER A 61 -0.99 7.99 -5.93
CA SER A 61 -0.48 7.95 -4.56
C SER A 61 -1.62 7.72 -3.57
N TYR A 62 -2.74 8.40 -3.75
CA TYR A 62 -3.92 8.25 -2.90
C TYR A 62 -4.52 6.82 -2.95
N GLU A 63 -4.65 6.23 -4.15
CA GLU A 63 -5.12 4.84 -4.28
C GLU A 63 -4.19 3.86 -3.58
N LYS A 64 -2.87 4.02 -3.74
CA LYS A 64 -1.88 3.16 -3.08
C LYS A 64 -1.99 3.26 -1.56
N GLU A 65 -2.08 4.47 -1.02
CA GLU A 65 -2.21 4.70 0.41
C GLU A 65 -3.49 4.08 0.97
N ARG A 66 -4.62 4.27 0.30
CA ARG A 66 -5.89 3.63 0.66
C ARG A 66 -5.77 2.11 0.72
N ILE A 67 -5.15 1.50 -0.30
CA ILE A 67 -4.96 0.06 -0.40
C ILE A 67 -4.00 -0.46 0.68
N ILE A 68 -2.90 0.27 0.94
CA ILE A 68 -1.94 -0.05 2.01
C ILE A 68 -2.62 0.00 3.38
N ASN A 69 -3.44 1.02 3.63
CA ASN A 69 -4.12 1.21 4.90
C ASN A 69 -5.13 0.09 5.19
N ARG A 70 -5.75 -0.52 4.17
CA ARG A 70 -6.58 -1.72 4.35
C ARG A 70 -5.80 -2.85 5.02
N VAL A 71 -4.54 -3.05 4.64
CA VAL A 71 -3.70 -4.10 5.24
C VAL A 71 -3.13 -3.66 6.59
N LEU A 72 -2.66 -2.42 6.73
CA LEU A 72 -1.95 -1.96 7.93
C LEU A 72 -2.88 -1.55 9.07
N LEU A 73 -4.01 -0.89 8.75
CA LEU A 73 -4.94 -0.38 9.76
C LEU A 73 -6.11 -1.34 10.00
N ASN A 74 -6.68 -1.90 8.94
CA ASN A 74 -7.83 -2.79 9.06
C ASN A 74 -7.42 -4.26 9.27
N ASN A 75 -6.12 -4.57 9.23
CA ASN A 75 -5.58 -5.93 9.35
C ASN A 75 -6.17 -6.93 8.33
N GLU A 76 -6.55 -6.46 7.14
CA GLU A 76 -7.05 -7.32 6.09
C GLU A 76 -5.92 -8.17 5.48
N PHE A 77 -6.22 -9.39 5.05
CA PHE A 77 -5.24 -10.26 4.41
C PHE A 77 -4.73 -9.66 3.09
N LEU A 78 -3.42 -9.54 2.96
CA LEU A 78 -2.76 -8.98 1.77
C LEU A 78 -3.24 -9.59 0.45
N LEU A 79 -3.41 -10.92 0.43
CA LEU A 79 -3.89 -11.63 -0.76
C LEU A 79 -5.34 -11.23 -1.11
N SER A 80 -6.21 -11.13 -0.12
CA SER A 80 -7.61 -10.71 -0.30
C SER A 80 -7.68 -9.29 -0.85
N VAL A 81 -6.97 -8.35 -0.23
CA VAL A 81 -6.91 -6.95 -0.68
C VAL A 81 -6.35 -6.85 -2.10
N ALA A 82 -5.31 -7.66 -2.43
CA ALA A 82 -4.73 -7.67 -3.77
C ALA A 82 -5.74 -8.15 -4.84
N ILE A 83 -6.55 -9.17 -4.52
CA ILE A 83 -7.62 -9.64 -5.41
C ILE A 83 -8.73 -8.59 -5.50
N ASP A 84 -9.16 -8.03 -4.38
CA ASP A 84 -10.23 -7.02 -4.33
C ASP A 84 -9.94 -5.81 -5.19
N GLU A 85 -8.73 -5.31 -5.12
CA GLU A 85 -8.30 -4.12 -5.86
C GLU A 85 -7.83 -4.45 -7.30
N GLY A 86 -7.90 -5.71 -7.70
CA GLY A 86 -7.52 -6.14 -9.04
C GLY A 86 -6.03 -5.92 -9.36
N LEU A 87 -5.15 -6.14 -8.39
CA LEU A 87 -3.72 -6.03 -8.59
C LEU A 87 -3.21 -7.19 -9.47
N SER A 88 -2.16 -6.94 -10.24
CA SER A 88 -1.57 -7.97 -11.12
C SER A 88 -0.86 -9.08 -10.34
N SER A 89 -0.42 -8.82 -9.13
CA SER A 89 0.14 -9.82 -8.23
C SER A 89 0.12 -9.33 -6.77
N PRO A 90 0.04 -10.24 -5.78
CA PRO A 90 0.13 -9.87 -4.36
C PRO A 90 1.47 -9.23 -4.00
N GLY A 91 2.55 -9.62 -4.69
CA GLY A 91 3.89 -9.07 -4.50
C GLY A 91 3.98 -7.57 -4.78
N MET A 92 3.10 -7.06 -5.65
CA MET A 92 3.03 -5.61 -5.91
C MET A 92 2.61 -4.85 -4.65
N LEU A 93 1.60 -5.34 -3.93
CA LEU A 93 1.14 -4.74 -2.68
C LEU A 93 2.18 -4.90 -1.57
N ALA A 94 2.82 -6.07 -1.47
CA ALA A 94 3.90 -6.30 -0.51
C ALA A 94 5.06 -5.30 -0.71
N ASN A 95 5.45 -5.04 -1.95
CA ASN A 95 6.48 -4.04 -2.27
C ASN A 95 6.03 -2.62 -1.93
N TRP A 96 4.76 -2.28 -2.15
CA TRP A 96 4.24 -0.97 -1.76
C TRP A 96 4.29 -0.77 -0.24
N ILE A 97 3.88 -1.78 0.53
CA ILE A 97 3.92 -1.73 2.00
C ILE A 97 5.36 -1.61 2.49
N LYS A 98 6.28 -2.37 1.89
CA LYS A 98 7.71 -2.28 2.22
C LYS A 98 8.24 -0.86 1.99
N ASN A 99 8.05 -0.33 0.79
CA ASN A 99 8.50 1.02 0.43
C ASN A 99 7.83 2.10 1.31
N TYR A 100 6.55 1.94 1.63
CA TYR A 100 5.81 2.86 2.49
C TYR A 100 6.43 2.94 3.89
N LYS A 101 6.77 1.78 4.47
CA LYS A 101 7.46 1.72 5.76
C LYS A 101 8.87 2.30 5.71
N GLU A 102 9.64 1.99 4.65
CA GLU A 102 11.01 2.49 4.47
C GLU A 102 11.08 4.02 4.25
N MET A 103 10.02 4.61 3.69
CA MET A 103 9.93 6.04 3.42
C MET A 103 9.20 6.84 4.52
N GLY A 104 9.14 6.29 5.74
CA GLY A 104 8.51 6.97 6.87
C GLY A 104 7.01 7.18 6.69
N TYR A 105 6.31 6.17 6.16
CA TYR A 105 4.85 6.21 5.92
C TYR A 105 4.40 7.25 4.88
N ASN A 106 5.26 7.52 3.90
CA ASN A 106 4.96 8.40 2.77
C ASN A 106 5.06 7.66 1.44
N ILE A 107 4.19 8.01 0.48
CA ILE A 107 4.27 7.48 -0.88
C ILE A 107 5.06 8.45 -1.74
N VAL A 108 6.29 8.07 -2.08
CA VAL A 108 7.14 8.85 -2.98
C VAL A 108 6.93 8.37 -4.41
N GLU A 109 6.34 9.21 -5.26
CA GLU A 109 6.25 8.94 -6.69
C GLU A 109 7.59 9.22 -7.37
N ARG A 110 8.23 8.15 -7.81
CA ARG A 110 9.43 8.24 -8.63
C ARG A 110 9.04 8.31 -10.10
N LYS A 111 9.49 9.34 -10.81
CA LYS A 111 9.36 9.39 -12.28
C LYS A 111 10.09 8.19 -12.89
N ARG A 112 9.51 7.57 -13.92
CA ARG A 112 10.21 6.55 -14.70
C ARG A 112 11.39 7.23 -15.40
N GLY A 113 12.58 6.88 -14.99
CA GLY A 113 13.83 7.33 -15.59
C GLY A 113 14.82 6.18 -15.58
N ARG A 114 15.84 6.27 -16.43
CA ARG A 114 17.02 5.41 -16.36
C ARG A 114 17.57 5.55 -14.94
N SER A 115 17.69 4.43 -14.19
CA SER A 115 18.44 4.42 -12.96
C SER A 115 19.78 5.09 -13.27
N LEU A 116 20.10 6.17 -12.56
CA LEU A 116 21.43 6.74 -12.62
C LEU A 116 22.37 5.60 -12.27
N THR A 117 22.99 5.03 -13.31
CA THR A 117 24.01 4.02 -13.16
C THR A 117 24.98 4.53 -12.13
N MET A 118 25.17 3.78 -11.09
CA MET A 118 26.17 3.79 -10.03
C MET A 118 27.35 4.79 -10.24
N SER A 119 27.06 6.06 -10.45
CA SER A 119 28.03 7.08 -10.17
C SER A 119 27.89 7.41 -8.69
N LYS A 120 28.77 6.80 -7.90
CA LYS A 120 29.08 7.13 -6.51
C LYS A 120 27.84 7.60 -5.72
N LYS A 121 27.31 6.71 -4.89
CA LYS A 121 26.40 7.12 -3.80
C LYS A 121 26.96 8.46 -3.28
N PRO A 122 26.20 9.57 -3.33
CA PRO A 122 26.59 10.68 -2.51
C PRO A 122 26.72 10.06 -1.12
N LYS A 123 27.88 10.20 -0.50
CA LYS A 123 28.00 9.97 0.92
C LYS A 123 27.01 10.96 1.52
N ILE A 124 25.82 10.48 1.84
CA ILE A 124 24.92 11.17 2.75
C ILE A 124 25.71 11.11 4.05
N THR A 125 26.40 12.17 4.33
CA THR A 125 26.89 12.52 5.66
C THR A 125 25.67 13.05 6.45
N ASP A 126 24.55 12.33 6.38
CA ASP A 126 23.58 12.43 7.43
C ASP A 126 24.27 11.75 8.62
N LYS A 127 24.77 12.55 9.53
CA LYS A 127 25.02 12.10 10.89
C LYS A 127 23.74 11.34 11.25
N LYS A 128 23.83 10.01 11.33
CA LYS A 128 22.76 9.24 11.94
C LYS A 128 22.65 9.84 13.33
N GLU A 129 21.58 10.59 13.57
CA GLU A 129 21.22 10.97 14.94
C GLU A 129 21.35 9.70 15.77
N THR A 130 22.04 9.75 16.85
CA THR A 130 22.10 8.62 17.77
C THR A 130 20.68 8.39 18.27
N ILE A 131 20.38 7.12 18.59
CA ILE A 131 19.05 6.78 19.15
C ILE A 131 18.74 7.66 20.38
N GLU A 132 19.76 8.09 21.10
CA GLU A 132 19.65 8.98 22.25
C GLU A 132 19.22 10.39 21.83
N GLU A 133 19.82 10.97 20.79
CA GLU A 133 19.48 12.28 20.24
C GLU A 133 18.05 12.29 19.67
N GLU A 134 17.64 11.24 18.97
CA GLU A 134 16.29 11.07 18.47
C GLU A 134 15.28 10.95 19.63
N ASN A 135 15.60 10.19 20.65
CA ASN A 135 14.77 10.09 21.84
C ASN A 135 14.61 11.42 22.58
N GLU A 136 15.68 12.21 22.68
CA GLU A 136 15.59 13.54 23.28
C GLU A 136 14.73 14.51 22.46
N ARG A 137 14.87 14.48 21.15
CA ARG A 137 14.02 15.26 20.24
C ARG A 137 12.56 14.89 20.37
N LEU A 138 12.25 13.59 20.36
CA LEU A 138 10.90 13.07 20.52
C LEU A 138 10.31 13.39 21.89
N LYS A 139 11.10 13.38 22.96
CA LYS A 139 10.66 13.81 24.29
C LYS A 139 10.29 15.29 24.33
N LYS A 140 11.09 16.15 23.69
CA LYS A 140 10.80 17.59 23.60
C LYS A 140 9.54 17.85 22.77
N GLU A 141 9.37 17.16 21.65
CA GLU A 141 8.18 17.26 20.82
C GLU A 141 6.91 16.78 21.54
N ASN A 142 7.00 15.66 22.26
CA ASN A 142 5.90 15.18 23.10
C ASN A 142 5.52 16.19 24.23
N LEU A 143 6.51 16.84 24.82
CA LEU A 143 6.25 17.85 25.83
C LEU A 143 5.53 19.08 25.24
N TYR A 144 5.98 19.50 24.06
CA TYR A 144 5.35 20.62 23.33
C TYR A 144 3.90 20.28 22.96
N LEU A 145 3.67 19.12 22.38
CA LEU A 145 2.32 18.67 21.98
C LEU A 145 1.38 18.53 23.21
N LYS A 146 1.89 18.07 24.35
CA LYS A 146 1.10 18.02 25.58
C LYS A 146 0.71 19.41 26.06
N ALA A 147 1.64 20.38 26.04
CA ALA A 147 1.37 21.74 26.42
C ALA A 147 0.35 22.41 25.48
N GLU A 148 0.45 22.18 24.17
CA GLU A 148 -0.50 22.66 23.18
C GLU A 148 -1.90 22.08 23.39
N LEU A 149 -1.97 20.79 23.70
CA LEU A 149 -3.23 20.11 24.00
C LEU A 149 -3.88 20.63 25.28
N GLU A 150 -3.10 20.91 26.32
CA GLU A 150 -3.62 21.52 27.53
C GLU A 150 -4.10 22.96 27.31
N TYR A 151 -3.34 23.73 26.52
CA TYR A 151 -3.74 25.09 26.14
C TYR A 151 -5.07 25.08 25.38
N SER A 152 -5.22 24.23 24.40
CA SER A 152 -6.46 24.12 23.62
C SER A 152 -7.64 23.64 24.47
N LYS A 153 -7.42 22.72 25.43
CA LYS A 153 -8.47 22.35 26.40
C LYS A 153 -8.91 23.54 27.27
N LYS A 154 -7.96 24.30 27.82
CA LYS A 154 -8.25 25.47 28.61
C LYS A 154 -8.98 26.55 27.80
N LEU A 155 -8.55 26.79 26.57
CA LEU A 155 -9.20 27.75 25.68
C LEU A 155 -10.65 27.35 25.38
N ARG A 156 -10.90 26.06 25.08
CA ARG A 156 -12.27 25.55 24.87
C ARG A 156 -13.13 25.73 26.11
N ALA A 157 -12.60 25.44 27.30
CA ALA A 157 -13.32 25.63 28.56
C ALA A 157 -13.71 27.11 28.79
N VAL A 158 -12.79 28.05 28.53
CA VAL A 158 -13.06 29.50 28.65
C VAL A 158 -14.12 29.94 27.62
N VAL A 159 -14.01 29.47 26.35
CA VAL A 159 -15.01 29.82 25.35
C VAL A 159 -16.39 29.26 25.71
N GLN A 160 -16.44 28.05 26.25
CA GLN A 160 -17.70 27.44 26.67
C GLN A 160 -18.30 28.17 27.89
N ALA A 161 -17.47 28.54 28.85
CA ALA A 161 -17.92 29.33 30.01
C ALA A 161 -18.50 30.68 29.59
N ARG A 162 -17.85 31.37 28.64
CA ARG A 162 -18.38 32.65 28.09
C ARG A 162 -19.73 32.47 27.39
N LYS A 163 -19.88 31.43 26.58
CA LYS A 163 -21.16 31.09 25.91
C LYS A 163 -22.26 30.82 26.93
N ASN A 164 -21.97 30.06 27.99
CA ASN A 164 -22.95 29.77 29.06
C ASN A 164 -23.35 31.02 29.85
N GLN A 165 -22.43 31.94 30.07
CA GLN A 165 -22.74 33.23 30.71
C GLN A 165 -23.63 34.14 29.85
N GLN A 166 -23.41 34.14 28.53
CA GLN A 166 -24.25 34.90 27.57
C GLN A 166 -25.67 34.34 27.49
N GLN A 167 -25.83 33.03 27.58
CA GLN A 167 -27.15 32.37 27.57
C GLN A 167 -27.95 32.61 28.84
N LYS A 168 -27.28 32.80 29.98
CA LYS A 168 -27.94 33.13 31.29
C LYS A 168 -28.37 34.58 31.41
N LYS A 169 -27.91 35.46 30.51
CA LYS A 169 -28.27 36.88 30.51
C LYS A 169 -29.41 37.24 29.52
N LYS A 170 -29.90 36.27 28.80
CA LYS A 170 -31.14 36.35 28.02
C LYS A 170 -32.29 35.67 28.75
#